data_7019c29062372aff4c98c55daa8a5a97
#
_entry.id   7019c29062372aff4c98c55daa8a5a97
#
_cell.length_a   1.000
_cell.length_b   1.000
_cell.length_c   1.000
_cell.angle_alpha   90.00
_cell.angle_beta   90.00
_cell.angle_gamma   90.00
#
_symmetry.space_group_name_H-M   'P 1'
#
loop_
_entity.id
_entity.type
_entity.pdbx_description
1 polymer ?
#
loop_
_entity_poly.entity_id
_entity_poly.type
_entity_poly.pdbx_seq_one_letter_code
_entity_poly.pdbx_strand_id
1 'polypeptide(L)'
;MNIPRFLTRFTPNLLYKYTSKIFRKYLTRTNAPKRSKQIYKLSENMSEVKTQHYLSLLGTGPVDNESLSFFSSHPCGLPYLTDPSPYQPVPFTPLYEKNDTSDTFFNQTLNTAGTIPHALALIRRDILELNPRLQERESDSAPSLEPDFVLLVKIDTCLNGFQGTVHGGLLASLLDESLGCCVEALSSCLDLVHQRHPGERARLYTANLNISYRAPLTSPGAVTIKTWLKRREGRKWFLEGTLSGDDGRVRTEVKGLWISERSKTVL
;
A
#
# COMPACT_ATOMS: atom_id res chain seq x y z
N MET A 1 -14.76 -45.55 14.46
CA MET A 1 -15.72 -44.47 14.20
C MET A 1 -15.75 -44.22 12.70
N ASN A 2 -16.86 -44.56 12.07
CA ASN A 2 -17.01 -44.51 10.59
C ASN A 2 -17.35 -43.08 10.17
N ILE A 3 -16.52 -42.53 9.30
CA ILE A 3 -16.80 -41.26 8.59
C ILE A 3 -17.54 -41.62 7.29
N PRO A 4 -18.73 -41.05 7.00
CA PRO A 4 -19.48 -41.37 5.78
C PRO A 4 -18.78 -40.78 4.55
N ARG A 5 -18.53 -41.60 3.56
CA ARG A 5 -18.14 -41.22 2.19
C ARG A 5 -19.33 -40.60 1.45
N PHE A 6 -19.53 -39.27 1.60
CA PHE A 6 -20.50 -38.52 0.79
C PHE A 6 -19.98 -37.13 0.46
N LEU A 7 -18.92 -36.99 -0.32
CA LEU A 7 -18.50 -35.69 -0.89
C LEU A 7 -17.65 -35.89 -2.15
N THR A 8 -18.20 -36.58 -3.16
CA THR A 8 -17.58 -36.58 -4.49
C THR A 8 -18.64 -36.40 -5.57
N ARG A 9 -19.21 -35.17 -5.66
CA ARG A 9 -19.88 -34.63 -6.86
C ARG A 9 -20.52 -33.25 -6.52
N PHE A 10 -19.68 -32.22 -6.33
CA PHE A 10 -20.18 -30.84 -6.43
C PHE A 10 -19.30 -30.06 -7.40
N THR A 11 -19.93 -29.55 -8.44
CA THR A 11 -19.29 -28.65 -9.40
C THR A 11 -18.91 -27.33 -8.72
N PRO A 12 -17.82 -26.66 -9.12
CA PRO A 12 -17.34 -25.42 -8.48
C PRO A 12 -18.37 -24.30 -8.36
N ASN A 13 -19.35 -24.27 -9.26
CA ASN A 13 -20.41 -23.25 -9.28
C ASN A 13 -21.48 -23.39 -8.18
N LEU A 14 -21.65 -24.56 -7.59
CA LEU A 14 -22.61 -24.76 -6.50
C LEU A 14 -22.03 -24.34 -5.14
N LEU A 15 -20.75 -24.56 -4.92
CA LEU A 15 -20.07 -24.11 -3.70
C LEU A 15 -20.08 -22.57 -3.59
N TYR A 16 -19.86 -21.87 -4.70
CA TYR A 16 -19.88 -20.40 -4.75
C TYR A 16 -21.25 -19.81 -4.39
N LYS A 17 -22.34 -20.43 -4.85
CA LYS A 17 -23.72 -19.99 -4.49
C LYS A 17 -24.06 -20.28 -3.02
N TYR A 18 -23.55 -21.34 -2.44
CA TYR A 18 -23.85 -21.71 -1.05
C TYR A 18 -23.04 -20.85 -0.05
N THR A 19 -21.76 -20.62 -0.31
CA THR A 19 -20.91 -19.77 0.53
C THR A 19 -21.37 -18.33 0.52
N SER A 20 -21.79 -17.78 -0.64
CA SER A 20 -22.31 -16.41 -0.72
C SER A 20 -23.64 -16.23 0.05
N LYS A 21 -24.50 -17.26 0.10
CA LYS A 21 -25.77 -17.20 0.82
C LYS A 21 -25.61 -17.32 2.35
N ILE A 22 -24.68 -18.17 2.81
CA ILE A 22 -24.35 -18.32 4.23
C ILE A 22 -23.64 -17.06 4.74
N PHE A 23 -22.72 -16.51 3.96
CA PHE A 23 -22.01 -15.29 4.30
C PHE A 23 -22.91 -14.05 4.36
N ARG A 24 -23.87 -13.89 3.42
CA ARG A 24 -24.89 -12.85 3.49
C ARG A 24 -25.76 -12.97 4.75
N LYS A 25 -26.11 -14.19 5.17
CA LYS A 25 -26.94 -14.43 6.36
C LYS A 25 -26.19 -14.15 7.66
N TYR A 26 -24.85 -14.28 7.66
CA TYR A 26 -24.01 -13.97 8.82
C TYR A 26 -23.82 -12.45 9.00
N LEU A 27 -23.65 -11.71 7.90
CA LEU A 27 -23.48 -10.24 7.92
C LEU A 27 -24.74 -9.47 8.33
N THR A 28 -25.92 -10.02 8.10
CA THR A 28 -27.19 -9.38 8.54
C THR A 28 -27.48 -9.58 10.04
N ARG A 29 -26.74 -10.46 10.72
CA ARG A 29 -26.93 -10.77 12.15
C ARG A 29 -25.87 -10.20 13.09
N THR A 30 -24.76 -9.70 12.58
CA THR A 30 -23.74 -9.05 13.39
C THR A 30 -23.76 -7.56 13.10
N ASN A 31 -23.74 -6.73 14.16
CA ASN A 31 -23.45 -5.30 14.07
C ASN A 31 -21.98 -5.11 13.65
N ALA A 32 -21.61 -5.56 12.45
CA ALA A 32 -20.29 -5.37 11.91
C ALA A 32 -20.01 -3.85 11.80
N PRO A 33 -18.85 -3.38 12.26
CA PRO A 33 -18.50 -1.97 12.22
C PRO A 33 -18.62 -1.43 10.78
N LYS A 34 -19.04 -0.18 10.63
CA LYS A 34 -19.27 0.48 9.33
C LYS A 34 -18.11 0.30 8.33
N ARG A 35 -16.90 0.15 8.85
CA ARG A 35 -15.66 -0.08 8.09
C ARG A 35 -15.71 -1.36 7.24
N SER A 36 -16.26 -2.47 7.76
CA SER A 36 -16.38 -3.72 7.00
C SER A 36 -17.33 -3.61 5.79
N LYS A 37 -18.38 -2.77 5.87
CA LYS A 37 -19.31 -2.56 4.75
C LYS A 37 -18.71 -1.73 3.62
N GLN A 38 -17.82 -0.80 3.95
CA GLN A 38 -17.13 0.02 2.96
C GLN A 38 -16.05 -0.78 2.22
N ILE A 39 -15.32 -1.64 2.95
CA ILE A 39 -14.34 -2.59 2.39
C ILE A 39 -15.00 -3.56 1.40
N TYR A 40 -16.22 -4.06 1.71
CA TYR A 40 -16.98 -4.94 0.81
C TYR A 40 -17.36 -4.27 -0.52
N LYS A 41 -17.77 -3.01 -0.47
CA LYS A 41 -18.11 -2.25 -1.69
C LYS A 41 -16.86 -1.98 -2.56
N LEU A 42 -15.69 -1.87 -1.92
CA LEU A 42 -14.40 -1.71 -2.58
C LEU A 42 -13.92 -3.00 -3.24
N SER A 43 -14.17 -4.18 -2.63
CA SER A 43 -13.79 -5.47 -3.21
C SER A 43 -14.63 -5.84 -4.45
N GLU A 44 -15.91 -5.46 -4.49
CA GLU A 44 -16.74 -5.61 -5.70
C GLU A 44 -16.19 -4.75 -6.86
N ASN A 45 -15.79 -3.51 -6.60
CA ASN A 45 -15.17 -2.65 -7.59
C ASN A 45 -13.77 -3.13 -8.02
N MET A 46 -12.98 -3.73 -7.12
CA MET A 46 -11.66 -4.28 -7.46
C MET A 46 -11.72 -5.57 -8.30
N SER A 47 -12.80 -6.33 -8.26
CA SER A 47 -12.97 -7.50 -9.14
C SER A 47 -13.18 -7.10 -10.61
N GLU A 48 -13.76 -5.93 -10.87
CA GLU A 48 -13.87 -5.34 -12.20
C GLU A 48 -12.57 -4.67 -12.67
N VAL A 49 -11.64 -4.35 -11.73
CA VAL A 49 -10.35 -3.65 -11.96
C VAL A 49 -9.29 -4.56 -12.60
N LYS A 50 -9.55 -5.84 -12.89
CA LYS A 50 -8.58 -6.71 -13.59
C LYS A 50 -8.09 -6.17 -14.93
N THR A 51 -8.73 -5.12 -15.47
CA THR A 51 -8.36 -4.44 -16.72
C THR A 51 -7.97 -2.98 -16.53
N GLN A 52 -8.09 -2.42 -15.33
CA GLN A 52 -7.78 -1.01 -15.10
C GLN A 52 -6.27 -0.84 -14.77
N HIS A 53 -5.63 0.10 -15.43
CA HIS A 53 -4.22 0.40 -15.17
C HIS A 53 -4.03 0.87 -13.72
N TYR A 54 -2.96 0.42 -13.04
CA TYR A 54 -2.72 0.73 -11.62
C TYR A 54 -2.71 2.24 -11.31
N LEU A 55 -2.17 3.06 -12.20
CA LEU A 55 -2.23 4.53 -12.05
C LEU A 55 -3.65 5.09 -12.11
N SER A 56 -4.53 4.50 -12.95
CA SER A 56 -5.94 4.87 -12.96
C SER A 56 -6.59 4.53 -11.61
N LEU A 57 -6.26 3.36 -11.04
CA LEU A 57 -6.73 2.99 -9.69
C LEU A 57 -6.23 4.00 -8.64
N LEU A 58 -4.95 4.38 -8.67
CA LEU A 58 -4.41 5.37 -7.73
C LEU A 58 -5.06 6.75 -7.90
N GLY A 59 -5.35 7.16 -9.14
CA GLY A 59 -5.95 8.48 -9.43
C GLY A 59 -7.44 8.59 -9.15
N THR A 60 -8.20 7.49 -9.28
CA THR A 60 -9.67 7.48 -9.20
C THR A 60 -10.24 6.52 -8.15
N GLY A 61 -9.39 5.67 -7.56
CA GLY A 61 -9.80 4.71 -6.54
C GLY A 61 -10.25 5.40 -5.25
N PRO A 62 -11.14 4.75 -4.51
CA PRO A 62 -11.67 5.32 -3.27
C PRO A 62 -10.59 5.36 -2.19
N VAL A 63 -10.46 6.51 -1.55
CA VAL A 63 -9.63 6.72 -0.37
C VAL A 63 -10.48 6.49 0.88
N ASP A 64 -9.89 5.91 1.92
CA ASP A 64 -10.58 5.75 3.21
C ASP A 64 -10.86 7.11 3.85
N ASN A 65 -12.14 7.48 3.91
CA ASN A 65 -12.57 8.78 4.44
C ASN A 65 -12.27 8.97 5.94
N GLU A 66 -12.24 7.89 6.73
CA GLU A 66 -11.91 7.96 8.15
C GLU A 66 -10.42 8.32 8.33
N SER A 67 -9.54 7.65 7.60
CA SER A 67 -8.11 7.97 7.58
C SER A 67 -7.84 9.37 7.01
N LEU A 68 -8.51 9.76 5.93
CA LEU A 68 -8.37 11.11 5.37
C LEU A 68 -8.79 12.18 6.38
N SER A 69 -9.93 12.01 7.04
CA SER A 69 -10.42 12.94 8.06
C SER A 69 -9.47 13.02 9.26
N PHE A 70 -8.96 11.87 9.72
CA PHE A 70 -7.99 11.82 10.82
C PHE A 70 -6.73 12.60 10.48
N PHE A 71 -6.09 12.32 9.34
CA PHE A 71 -4.83 12.96 8.96
C PHE A 71 -4.99 14.42 8.51
N SER A 72 -6.16 14.84 8.03
CA SER A 72 -6.42 16.25 7.70
C SER A 72 -6.42 17.17 8.93
N SER A 73 -6.64 16.63 10.13
CA SER A 73 -6.57 17.36 11.39
C SER A 73 -5.31 17.06 12.20
N HIS A 74 -4.53 16.04 11.82
CA HIS A 74 -3.36 15.61 12.57
C HIS A 74 -2.09 16.34 12.11
N PRO A 75 -1.19 16.79 13.01
CA PRO A 75 0.02 17.54 12.66
C PRO A 75 0.89 16.88 11.59
N CYS A 76 1.01 15.53 11.58
CA CYS A 76 1.81 14.83 10.58
C CYS A 76 1.19 14.87 9.17
N GLY A 77 -0.12 15.06 9.04
CA GLY A 77 -0.82 15.12 7.75
C GLY A 77 -0.93 16.51 7.15
N LEU A 78 -0.99 17.56 8.00
CA LEU A 78 -1.16 18.94 7.56
C LEU A 78 -0.18 19.39 6.45
N PRO A 79 1.13 19.06 6.49
CA PRO A 79 2.07 19.49 5.45
C PRO A 79 1.75 18.92 4.05
N TYR A 80 0.96 17.86 3.98
CA TYR A 80 0.65 17.14 2.73
C TYR A 80 -0.79 17.32 2.26
N LEU A 81 -1.70 17.73 3.15
CA LEU A 81 -3.14 17.77 2.89
C LEU A 81 -3.70 19.20 2.86
N THR A 82 -2.90 20.22 3.22
CA THR A 82 -3.31 21.63 3.16
C THR A 82 -3.09 22.18 1.75
N ASP A 83 -4.14 22.75 1.15
CA ASP A 83 -4.04 23.39 -0.17
C ASP A 83 -3.22 24.69 -0.14
N PRO A 84 -2.40 24.95 -1.20
CA PRO A 84 -2.11 24.06 -2.32
C PRO A 84 -1.10 22.96 -1.95
N SER A 85 -1.46 21.71 -2.22
CA SER A 85 -0.58 20.55 -1.97
C SER A 85 -0.07 19.95 -3.27
N PRO A 86 1.24 19.63 -3.38
CA PRO A 86 1.77 18.88 -4.51
C PRO A 86 1.38 17.40 -4.47
N TYR A 87 0.71 16.95 -3.40
CA TYR A 87 0.30 15.57 -3.20
C TYR A 87 -1.19 15.36 -3.44
N GLN A 88 -1.53 14.15 -3.84
CA GLN A 88 -2.89 13.66 -3.93
C GLN A 88 -3.04 12.42 -3.03
N PRO A 89 -4.08 12.38 -2.16
CA PRO A 89 -4.47 11.16 -1.47
C PRO A 89 -4.84 10.07 -2.47
N VAL A 90 -4.33 8.85 -2.22
CA VAL A 90 -4.57 7.68 -3.07
C VAL A 90 -4.90 6.47 -2.20
N PRO A 91 -5.54 5.42 -2.75
CA PRO A 91 -5.77 4.18 -2.03
C PRO A 91 -4.46 3.56 -1.54
N PHE A 92 -4.36 3.23 -0.25
CA PHE A 92 -3.29 2.36 0.26
C PHE A 92 -3.73 0.91 0.07
N THR A 93 -3.46 0.38 -1.12
CA THR A 93 -3.99 -0.90 -1.61
C THR A 93 -3.63 -2.12 -0.76
N PRO A 94 -2.51 -2.16 0.01
CA PRO A 94 -2.21 -3.28 0.90
C PRO A 94 -3.24 -3.49 2.03
N LEU A 95 -4.01 -2.45 2.41
CA LEU A 95 -5.07 -2.59 3.41
C LEU A 95 -6.40 -3.07 2.84
N TYR A 96 -6.53 -3.20 1.52
CA TYR A 96 -7.79 -3.62 0.91
C TYR A 96 -7.86 -5.13 0.81
N GLU A 97 -9.03 -5.67 1.16
CA GLU A 97 -9.32 -7.09 0.99
C GLU A 97 -9.25 -7.47 -0.50
N LYS A 98 -8.58 -8.55 -0.80
CA LYS A 98 -8.41 -9.09 -2.15
C LYS A 98 -9.11 -10.44 -2.27
N ASN A 99 -9.44 -10.82 -3.50
CA ASN A 99 -10.09 -12.11 -3.78
C ASN A 99 -9.13 -13.32 -3.68
N ASP A 100 -7.87 -13.06 -3.35
CA ASP A 100 -6.83 -14.07 -3.16
C ASP A 100 -6.11 -13.85 -1.81
N THR A 101 -5.00 -14.52 -1.58
CA THR A 101 -4.22 -14.42 -0.34
C THR A 101 -3.18 -13.29 -0.36
N SER A 102 -3.24 -12.37 -1.33
CA SER A 102 -2.31 -11.24 -1.39
C SER A 102 -2.56 -10.27 -0.24
N ASP A 103 -1.49 -9.71 0.29
CA ASP A 103 -1.47 -8.67 1.32
C ASP A 103 -2.23 -9.01 2.62
N THR A 104 -2.49 -10.30 2.90
CA THR A 104 -3.20 -10.73 4.13
C THR A 104 -2.53 -10.24 5.41
N PHE A 105 -1.21 -10.05 5.39
CA PHE A 105 -0.48 -9.46 6.52
C PHE A 105 -0.97 -8.03 6.81
N PHE A 106 -1.09 -7.20 5.80
CA PHE A 106 -1.57 -5.81 5.96
C PHE A 106 -3.09 -5.75 6.12
N ASN A 107 -3.86 -6.40 5.24
CA ASN A 107 -5.31 -6.21 5.21
C ASN A 107 -6.07 -6.94 6.31
N GLN A 108 -5.52 -8.04 6.86
CA GLN A 108 -6.18 -8.83 7.91
C GLN A 108 -5.48 -8.70 9.26
N THR A 109 -4.14 -8.83 9.30
CA THR A 109 -3.41 -8.87 10.57
C THR A 109 -3.16 -7.46 11.12
N LEU A 110 -2.75 -6.52 10.27
CA LEU A 110 -2.40 -5.16 10.70
C LEU A 110 -3.55 -4.15 10.60
N ASN A 111 -4.61 -4.43 9.86
CA ASN A 111 -5.75 -3.52 9.68
C ASN A 111 -6.79 -3.66 10.80
N THR A 112 -6.41 -3.37 12.04
CA THR A 112 -7.28 -3.44 13.21
C THR A 112 -7.15 -2.20 14.09
N ALA A 113 -8.15 -1.97 14.97
CA ALA A 113 -8.12 -0.85 15.91
C ALA A 113 -6.92 -0.87 16.86
N GLY A 114 -6.42 -2.06 17.22
CA GLY A 114 -5.28 -2.21 18.14
C GLY A 114 -3.91 -2.18 17.46
N THR A 115 -3.87 -2.19 16.12
CA THR A 115 -2.64 -2.23 15.33
C THR A 115 -2.46 -0.98 14.47
N ILE A 116 -3.08 -0.94 13.27
CA ILE A 116 -3.07 0.21 12.35
C ILE A 116 -4.51 0.65 12.10
N PRO A 117 -5.08 1.51 12.97
CA PRO A 117 -6.45 1.99 12.80
C PRO A 117 -6.64 2.93 11.60
N HIS A 118 -5.61 3.68 11.21
CA HIS A 118 -5.64 4.60 10.07
C HIS A 118 -4.35 4.52 9.28
N ALA A 119 -4.47 4.47 7.95
CA ALA A 119 -3.36 4.67 7.04
C ALA A 119 -3.82 5.43 5.79
N LEU A 120 -3.00 6.35 5.31
CA LEU A 120 -3.28 7.19 4.15
C LEU A 120 -2.03 7.30 3.29
N ALA A 121 -2.14 6.85 2.05
CA ALA A 121 -1.09 7.02 1.06
C ALA A 121 -1.30 8.32 0.28
N LEU A 122 -0.21 8.96 -0.08
CA LEU A 122 -0.18 10.19 -0.89
C LEU A 122 0.89 10.03 -1.95
N ILE A 123 0.56 10.40 -3.17
CA ILE A 123 1.50 10.41 -4.28
C ILE A 123 1.65 11.84 -4.82
N ARG A 124 2.83 12.17 -5.30
CA ARG A 124 3.08 13.46 -5.93
C ARG A 124 2.29 13.57 -7.24
N ARG A 125 1.56 14.67 -7.45
CA ARG A 125 0.62 14.85 -8.58
C ARG A 125 1.29 14.73 -9.94
N ASP A 126 2.52 15.21 -10.10
CA ASP A 126 3.26 15.12 -11.36
C ASP A 126 3.54 13.67 -11.82
N ILE A 127 3.55 12.71 -10.88
CA ILE A 127 3.63 11.28 -11.20
C ILE A 127 2.33 10.81 -11.85
N LEU A 128 1.17 11.20 -11.28
CA LEU A 128 -0.14 10.84 -11.83
C LEU A 128 -0.42 11.54 -13.17
N GLU A 129 0.09 12.74 -13.35
CA GLU A 129 -0.05 13.53 -14.58
C GLU A 129 0.88 13.09 -15.72
N LEU A 130 1.63 12.00 -15.53
CA LEU A 130 2.56 11.45 -16.51
C LEU A 130 3.61 12.45 -17.01
N ASN A 131 4.15 13.27 -16.12
CA ASN A 131 5.13 14.29 -16.46
C ASN A 131 6.37 13.66 -17.14
N PRO A 132 6.73 14.08 -18.38
CA PRO A 132 7.89 13.53 -19.10
C PRO A 132 9.22 13.65 -18.34
N ARG A 133 9.34 14.61 -17.44
CA ARG A 133 10.54 14.79 -16.59
C ARG A 133 10.83 13.59 -15.68
N LEU A 134 9.86 12.69 -15.45
CA LEU A 134 10.10 11.44 -14.74
C LEU A 134 11.01 10.49 -15.53
N GLN A 135 11.05 10.61 -16.87
CA GLN A 135 11.96 9.85 -17.73
C GLN A 135 13.42 10.33 -17.58
N GLU A 136 13.61 11.64 -17.34
CA GLU A 136 14.95 12.24 -17.17
C GLU A 136 15.64 11.77 -15.88
N ARG A 137 14.89 11.19 -14.94
CA ARG A 137 15.44 10.57 -13.71
C ARG A 137 16.16 9.23 -13.96
N GLU A 138 16.16 8.72 -15.19
CA GLU A 138 17.01 7.58 -15.58
C GLU A 138 18.50 7.96 -15.65
N SER A 139 18.81 9.23 -15.77
CA SER A 139 20.20 9.75 -15.78
C SER A 139 20.40 10.68 -14.57
N ASP A 140 21.54 10.64 -13.95
CA ASP A 140 22.12 11.40 -12.81
C ASP A 140 21.58 12.82 -12.49
N SER A 141 20.30 13.09 -12.70
CA SER A 141 19.67 14.34 -12.30
C SER A 141 19.59 14.42 -10.77
N ALA A 142 19.77 15.61 -10.23
CA ALA A 142 19.73 15.87 -8.80
C ALA A 142 18.44 15.30 -8.19
N PRO A 143 18.52 14.57 -7.06
CA PRO A 143 17.35 13.96 -6.42
C PRO A 143 16.33 15.05 -6.09
N SER A 144 15.04 14.75 -6.31
CA SER A 144 13.96 15.65 -5.89
C SER A 144 14.07 15.90 -4.38
N LEU A 145 13.89 17.15 -3.97
CA LEU A 145 13.80 17.51 -2.54
C LEU A 145 12.51 16.95 -1.94
N GLU A 146 11.42 16.93 -2.73
CA GLU A 146 10.12 16.43 -2.31
C GLU A 146 10.02 14.91 -2.50
N PRO A 147 9.46 14.17 -1.54
CA PRO A 147 9.22 12.74 -1.68
C PRO A 147 8.27 12.42 -2.84
N ASP A 148 8.52 11.31 -3.52
CA ASP A 148 7.65 10.81 -4.58
C ASP A 148 6.37 10.20 -4.03
N PHE A 149 6.48 9.59 -2.84
CA PHE A 149 5.38 8.93 -2.14
C PHE A 149 5.48 9.18 -0.63
N VAL A 150 4.35 9.41 0.01
CA VAL A 150 4.23 9.58 1.46
C VAL A 150 3.18 8.62 2.00
N LEU A 151 3.52 7.88 3.06
CA LEU A 151 2.57 7.05 3.79
C LEU A 151 2.43 7.56 5.22
N LEU A 152 1.22 7.94 5.59
CA LEU A 152 0.83 8.34 6.93
C LEU A 152 0.18 7.14 7.62
N VAL A 153 0.64 6.77 8.82
CA VAL A 153 0.13 5.60 9.55
C VAL A 153 -0.09 5.96 11.01
N LYS A 154 -1.30 5.69 11.51
CA LYS A 154 -1.58 5.66 12.95
C LYS A 154 -1.23 4.27 13.48
N ILE A 155 -0.37 4.21 14.49
CA ILE A 155 0.09 2.97 15.13
C ILE A 155 -0.49 2.90 16.54
N ASP A 156 -0.99 1.71 16.92
CA ASP A 156 -1.48 1.46 18.28
C ASP A 156 -0.62 0.42 19.02
N THR A 157 -0.94 0.18 20.29
CA THR A 157 -0.09 -0.50 21.27
C THR A 157 0.11 -1.99 21.05
N CYS A 158 -0.77 -2.67 20.27
CA CYS A 158 -0.59 -4.09 19.93
C CYS A 158 0.63 -4.35 19.02
N LEU A 159 1.31 -3.30 18.55
CA LEU A 159 2.50 -3.38 17.71
C LEU A 159 3.81 -3.12 18.47
N ASN A 160 3.77 -3.14 19.80
CA ASN A 160 4.94 -2.90 20.63
C ASN A 160 5.89 -4.10 20.66
N GLY A 161 7.19 -3.83 20.56
CA GLY A 161 8.25 -4.78 20.89
C GLY A 161 8.66 -4.69 22.37
N PHE A 162 8.71 -3.47 22.90
CA PHE A 162 8.89 -3.15 24.31
C PHE A 162 7.76 -2.24 24.78
N GLN A 163 7.59 -2.10 26.08
CA GLN A 163 6.57 -1.21 26.64
C GLN A 163 6.71 0.20 26.05
N GLY A 164 5.64 0.71 25.43
CA GLY A 164 5.58 2.02 24.81
C GLY A 164 6.49 2.23 23.58
N THR A 165 7.05 1.15 23.02
CA THR A 165 7.97 1.22 21.87
C THR A 165 7.55 0.26 20.77
N VAL A 166 7.38 0.77 19.57
CA VAL A 166 7.00 0.00 18.39
C VAL A 166 8.09 -1.02 18.03
N HIS A 167 7.67 -2.23 17.65
CA HIS A 167 8.59 -3.30 17.25
C HIS A 167 9.33 -2.93 15.95
N GLY A 168 10.67 -3.09 15.94
CA GLY A 168 11.50 -2.75 14.78
C GLY A 168 11.15 -3.51 13.49
N GLY A 169 10.71 -4.77 13.61
CA GLY A 169 10.24 -5.56 12.47
C GLY A 169 8.99 -4.96 11.80
N LEU A 170 8.07 -4.34 12.57
CA LEU A 170 6.96 -3.61 11.98
C LEU A 170 7.44 -2.40 11.19
N LEU A 171 8.40 -1.63 11.74
CA LEU A 171 8.96 -0.47 11.03
C LEU A 171 9.59 -0.90 9.71
N ALA A 172 10.29 -2.04 9.70
CA ALA A 172 10.85 -2.63 8.48
C ALA A 172 9.75 -2.99 7.46
N SER A 173 8.66 -3.63 7.90
CA SER A 173 7.53 -3.99 7.02
C SER A 173 6.83 -2.77 6.44
N LEU A 174 6.61 -1.72 7.24
CA LEU A 174 6.01 -0.47 6.75
C LEU A 174 6.91 0.25 5.75
N LEU A 175 8.22 0.23 5.97
CA LEU A 175 9.19 0.81 5.05
C LEU A 175 9.24 0.02 3.74
N ASP A 176 9.31 -1.32 3.79
CA ASP A 176 9.28 -2.18 2.60
C ASP A 176 8.03 -1.91 1.77
N GLU A 177 6.87 -1.89 2.39
CA GLU A 177 5.59 -1.65 1.73
C GLU A 177 5.50 -0.24 1.13
N SER A 178 5.96 0.79 1.85
CA SER A 178 5.95 2.16 1.34
C SER A 178 6.85 2.33 0.11
N LEU A 179 8.07 1.74 0.14
CA LEU A 179 8.98 1.75 -1.00
C LEU A 179 8.40 0.91 -2.16
N GLY A 180 7.77 -0.23 -1.87
CA GLY A 180 7.07 -1.08 -2.83
C GLY A 180 5.95 -0.32 -3.56
N CYS A 181 5.06 0.35 -2.84
CA CYS A 181 3.99 1.18 -3.42
C CYS A 181 4.54 2.32 -4.29
N CYS A 182 5.63 2.96 -3.85
CA CYS A 182 6.28 4.01 -4.62
C CYS A 182 6.82 3.48 -5.96
N VAL A 183 7.58 2.38 -5.95
CA VAL A 183 8.15 1.83 -7.19
C VAL A 183 7.07 1.28 -8.11
N GLU A 184 5.98 0.74 -7.57
CA GLU A 184 4.84 0.28 -8.37
C GLU A 184 4.15 1.44 -9.10
N ALA A 185 3.93 2.57 -8.42
CA ALA A 185 3.35 3.77 -9.03
C ALA A 185 4.25 4.32 -10.14
N LEU A 186 5.55 4.46 -9.88
CA LEU A 186 6.52 4.94 -10.85
C LEU A 186 6.70 4.00 -12.04
N SER A 187 6.75 2.68 -11.82
CA SER A 187 6.83 1.68 -12.89
C SER A 187 5.61 1.74 -13.79
N SER A 188 4.41 1.87 -13.19
CA SER A 188 3.16 1.98 -13.94
C SER A 188 3.09 3.28 -14.77
N CYS A 189 3.62 4.39 -14.25
CA CYS A 189 3.76 5.64 -15.01
C CYS A 189 4.61 5.44 -16.26
N LEU A 190 5.78 4.81 -16.11
CA LEU A 190 6.69 4.57 -17.23
C LEU A 190 6.14 3.55 -18.24
N ASP A 191 5.38 2.55 -17.81
CA ASP A 191 4.74 1.58 -18.70
C ASP A 191 3.68 2.24 -19.59
N LEU A 192 2.91 3.21 -19.07
CA LEU A 192 1.98 4.02 -19.88
C LEU A 192 2.71 4.86 -20.91
N VAL A 193 3.77 5.53 -20.50
CA VAL A 193 4.56 6.36 -21.41
C VAL A 193 5.15 5.54 -22.56
N HIS A 194 5.60 4.30 -22.29
CA HIS A 194 6.14 3.38 -23.30
C HIS A 194 5.08 2.57 -24.06
N GLN A 195 3.77 2.88 -23.87
CA GLN A 195 2.65 2.19 -24.52
C GLN A 195 2.67 0.67 -24.36
N ARG A 196 3.18 0.16 -23.25
CA ARG A 196 3.13 -1.27 -22.93
C ARG A 196 1.68 -1.67 -22.63
N HIS A 197 1.29 -2.86 -23.09
CA HIS A 197 -0.10 -3.32 -22.99
C HIS A 197 -0.59 -3.35 -21.54
N PRO A 198 -1.79 -2.80 -21.25
CA PRO A 198 -2.42 -2.90 -19.95
C PRO A 198 -2.81 -4.36 -19.68
N GLY A 199 -2.04 -5.06 -18.89
CA GLY A 199 -2.26 -6.48 -18.56
C GLY A 199 -0.98 -7.24 -18.24
N GLU A 200 0.16 -6.78 -18.73
CA GLU A 200 1.48 -7.36 -18.43
C GLU A 200 2.25 -6.49 -17.44
N ARG A 201 1.68 -6.28 -16.25
CA ARG A 201 2.41 -5.60 -15.18
C ARG A 201 3.57 -6.50 -14.74
N ALA A 202 4.80 -6.01 -14.94
CA ALA A 202 5.99 -6.68 -14.43
C ALA A 202 5.90 -6.71 -12.90
N ARG A 203 6.01 -7.89 -12.30
CA ARG A 203 6.10 -8.01 -10.84
C ARG A 203 7.38 -7.34 -10.35
N LEU A 204 7.28 -6.67 -9.23
CA LEU A 204 8.38 -6.00 -8.56
C LEU A 204 8.69 -6.74 -7.26
N TYR A 205 9.94 -7.14 -7.09
CA TYR A 205 10.38 -7.89 -5.92
C TYR A 205 11.40 -7.09 -5.14
N THR A 206 11.24 -7.03 -3.83
CA THR A 206 12.26 -6.53 -2.91
C THR A 206 13.49 -7.44 -3.00
N ALA A 207 14.62 -6.90 -3.45
CA ALA A 207 15.87 -7.64 -3.57
C ALA A 207 16.84 -7.32 -2.44
N ASN A 208 16.77 -6.11 -1.89
CA ASN A 208 17.58 -5.70 -0.74
C ASN A 208 16.86 -4.59 0.05
N LEU A 209 16.97 -4.65 1.35
CA LEU A 209 16.48 -3.63 2.26
C LEU A 209 17.53 -3.37 3.35
N ASN A 210 18.14 -2.20 3.32
CA ASN A 210 19.12 -1.78 4.32
C ASN A 210 18.50 -0.73 5.23
N ILE A 211 18.25 -1.08 6.50
CA ILE A 211 17.54 -0.25 7.46
C ILE A 211 18.47 0.18 8.58
N SER A 212 18.46 1.49 8.89
CA SER A 212 19.17 2.09 10.01
C SER A 212 18.16 2.64 11.02
N TYR A 213 18.07 2.04 12.20
CA TYR A 213 17.28 2.53 13.32
C TYR A 213 18.05 3.59 14.07
N ARG A 214 17.55 4.83 14.07
CA ARG A 214 18.23 6.01 14.67
C ARG A 214 17.76 6.28 16.10
N ALA A 215 16.48 6.04 16.37
CA ALA A 215 15.88 6.22 17.69
C ALA A 215 14.63 5.36 17.86
N PRO A 216 14.23 5.04 19.10
CA PRO A 216 12.95 4.38 19.37
C PRO A 216 11.77 5.19 18.84
N LEU A 217 10.75 4.48 18.32
CA LEU A 217 9.46 5.05 17.99
C LEU A 217 8.48 4.75 19.11
N THR A 218 7.87 5.78 19.68
CA THR A 218 6.86 5.61 20.76
C THR A 218 5.50 5.20 20.18
N SER A 219 4.73 4.43 20.94
CA SER A 219 3.33 4.09 20.65
C SER A 219 2.44 4.30 21.91
N PRO A 220 1.14 4.60 21.73
CA PRO A 220 0.52 4.92 20.45
C PRO A 220 1.01 6.24 19.85
N GLY A 221 0.98 6.36 18.51
CA GLY A 221 1.43 7.57 17.82
C GLY A 221 1.11 7.53 16.34
N ALA A 222 1.42 8.58 15.61
CA ALA A 222 1.38 8.59 14.15
C ALA A 222 2.79 8.68 13.56
N VAL A 223 2.95 8.14 12.36
CA VAL A 223 4.22 8.19 11.64
C VAL A 223 4.04 8.71 10.24
N THR A 224 5.08 9.35 9.74
CA THR A 224 5.21 9.78 8.36
C THR A 224 6.36 9.03 7.73
N ILE A 225 6.07 8.27 6.67
CA ILE A 225 7.09 7.60 5.86
C ILE A 225 7.19 8.36 4.54
N LYS A 226 8.40 8.82 4.22
CA LYS A 226 8.72 9.53 2.98
C LYS A 226 9.59 8.65 2.11
N THR A 227 9.30 8.57 0.81
CA THR A 227 10.00 7.70 -0.13
C THR A 227 10.43 8.48 -1.36
N TRP A 228 11.64 8.24 -1.84
CA TRP A 228 12.23 8.83 -3.03
C TRP A 228 12.80 7.77 -3.94
N LEU A 229 12.52 7.86 -5.24
CA LEU A 229 13.32 7.18 -6.26
C LEU A 229 14.66 7.91 -6.40
N LYS A 230 15.76 7.19 -6.21
CA LYS A 230 17.10 7.75 -6.37
C LYS A 230 17.63 7.56 -7.77
N ARG A 231 17.46 6.36 -8.32
CA ARG A 231 17.87 6.03 -9.69
C ARG A 231 17.21 4.73 -10.16
N ARG A 232 17.18 4.55 -11.46
CA ARG A 232 16.79 3.30 -12.11
C ARG A 232 17.90 2.83 -13.03
N GLU A 233 18.20 1.55 -13.03
CA GLU A 233 19.17 0.90 -13.92
C GLU A 233 18.51 -0.31 -14.56
N GLY A 234 17.93 -0.13 -15.75
CA GLY A 234 17.16 -1.16 -16.43
C GLY A 234 16.00 -1.66 -15.57
N ARG A 235 16.11 -2.90 -15.04
CA ARG A 235 15.10 -3.51 -14.17
C ARG A 235 15.29 -3.22 -12.68
N LYS A 236 16.38 -2.57 -12.30
CA LYS A 236 16.74 -2.27 -10.92
C LYS A 236 16.27 -0.87 -10.54
N TRP A 237 15.57 -0.77 -9.41
CA TRP A 237 15.04 0.45 -8.85
C TRP A 237 15.67 0.69 -7.48
N PHE A 238 16.37 1.78 -7.31
CA PHE A 238 17.03 2.16 -6.07
C PHE A 238 16.24 3.27 -5.41
N LEU A 239 15.72 2.98 -4.21
CA LEU A 239 14.90 3.91 -3.45
C LEU A 239 15.55 4.21 -2.10
N GLU A 240 15.22 5.36 -1.56
CA GLU A 240 15.51 5.74 -0.17
C GLU A 240 14.22 6.14 0.52
N GLY A 241 14.19 5.95 1.84
CA GLY A 241 13.06 6.38 2.64
C GLY A 241 13.47 6.76 4.05
N THR A 242 12.60 7.55 4.69
CA THR A 242 12.70 7.89 6.11
C THR A 242 11.35 7.67 6.79
N LEU A 243 11.40 7.25 8.05
CA LEU A 243 10.24 7.17 8.92
C LEU A 243 10.44 8.13 10.08
N SER A 244 9.50 9.05 10.27
CA SER A 244 9.48 10.03 11.36
C SER A 244 8.29 9.79 12.27
N GLY A 245 8.44 10.07 13.57
CA GLY A 245 7.35 10.06 14.54
C GLY A 245 6.53 11.36 14.55
N ASP A 246 5.60 11.48 15.50
CA ASP A 246 4.72 12.65 15.69
C ASP A 246 5.49 13.97 15.88
N ASP A 247 6.68 13.90 16.44
CA ASP A 247 7.56 15.08 16.65
C ASP A 247 8.35 15.48 15.40
N GLY A 248 8.09 14.83 14.26
CA GLY A 248 8.78 15.05 12.98
C GLY A 248 10.22 14.54 12.91
N ARG A 249 10.77 14.01 14.01
CA ARG A 249 12.15 13.50 14.02
C ARG A 249 12.25 12.15 13.34
N VAL A 250 13.27 11.99 12.49
CA VAL A 250 13.56 10.71 11.83
C VAL A 250 13.95 9.66 12.87
N ARG A 251 13.25 8.54 12.84
CA ARG A 251 13.47 7.36 13.69
C ARG A 251 14.20 6.25 12.95
N THR A 252 13.91 6.14 11.66
CA THR A 252 14.45 5.06 10.82
C THR A 252 14.72 5.58 9.43
N GLU A 253 15.82 5.14 8.83
CA GLU A 253 16.19 5.39 7.45
C GLU A 253 16.31 4.07 6.71
N VAL A 254 16.00 4.06 5.42
CA VAL A 254 16.06 2.87 4.58
C VAL A 254 16.65 3.17 3.21
N LYS A 255 17.44 2.22 2.70
CA LYS A 255 17.84 2.13 1.29
C LYS A 255 17.36 0.79 0.77
N GLY A 256 16.65 0.80 -0.36
CA GLY A 256 16.05 -0.38 -0.93
C GLY A 256 16.39 -0.56 -2.40
N LEU A 257 16.42 -1.83 -2.81
CA LEU A 257 16.55 -2.26 -4.20
C LEU A 257 15.38 -3.15 -4.55
N TRP A 258 14.62 -2.75 -5.56
CA TRP A 258 13.59 -3.58 -6.21
C TRP A 258 14.06 -4.03 -7.58
N ILE A 259 13.58 -5.19 -8.02
CA ILE A 259 13.88 -5.73 -9.35
C ILE A 259 12.57 -6.10 -10.04
N SER A 260 12.34 -5.52 -11.23
CA SER A 260 11.23 -5.91 -12.09
C SER A 260 11.45 -7.30 -12.69
N GLU A 261 10.41 -8.12 -12.73
CA GLU A 261 10.42 -9.40 -13.44
C GLU A 261 10.81 -9.20 -14.92
N ARG A 262 11.43 -10.19 -15.51
CA ARG A 262 11.70 -10.15 -16.97
C ARG A 262 10.39 -10.32 -17.72
N SER A 263 10.12 -9.45 -18.70
CA SER A 263 9.03 -9.70 -19.65
C SER A 263 9.22 -11.07 -20.27
N LYS A 264 8.20 -11.93 -20.21
CA LYS A 264 8.21 -13.18 -21.00
C LYS A 264 8.15 -12.78 -22.45
N THR A 265 9.25 -12.94 -23.18
CA THR A 265 9.23 -12.84 -24.62
C THR A 265 8.33 -13.97 -25.10
N VAL A 266 7.16 -13.64 -25.61
CA VAL A 266 6.33 -14.60 -26.35
C VAL A 266 7.10 -14.85 -27.66
N LEU A 267 7.72 -16.02 -27.76
CA LEU A 267 8.33 -16.52 -29.00
C LEU A 267 7.24 -16.95 -29.96
#